data_28e088217157d3f72f92988f61011b5b
#
_entry.id   28e088217157d3f72f92988f61011b5b
#
_cell.length_a   1.000
_cell.length_b   1.000
_cell.length_c   1.000
_cell.angle_alpha   90.00
_cell.angle_beta   90.00
_cell.angle_gamma   90.00
#
_symmetry.space_group_name_H-M   'P 1'
#
loop_
_entity.id
_entity.type
_entity.pdbx_description
1 polymer ?
#
loop_
_entity_poly.entity_id
_entity_poly.type
_entity_poly.pdbx_seq_one_letter_code
_entity_poly.pdbx_strand_id
1 'polypeptide(L)'
;MEENKELKEKVVAINRVAKVVKGGRTFRFSAVVVVGDENGHVGVGNGKASEVPDAIKKAIQEAKKNLVEVPIVETTVPHEFVGRFGSARVILKPAEIGSGLIAGGSVRPVLELAGYRNIRTKVIGTNNPRNVVYATLEGLKAMQTAEQVAKKRGKKVEEIL
;
A
#
# COMPACT_ATOMS: atom_id res chain seq x y z
N MET A 1 9.08 19.83 16.21
CA MET A 1 7.77 20.36 15.85
C MET A 1 7.03 19.31 15.05
N GLU A 2 6.04 18.72 15.64
CA GLU A 2 5.24 17.73 14.94
C GLU A 2 4.39 18.44 13.90
N GLU A 3 4.74 18.26 12.66
CA GLU A 3 3.86 18.68 11.61
C GLU A 3 2.61 17.81 11.69
N ASN A 4 1.46 18.41 11.84
CA ASN A 4 0.18 17.74 11.71
C ASN A 4 0.04 17.29 10.26
N LYS A 5 0.63 16.14 9.96
CA LYS A 5 0.43 15.52 8.66
C LYS A 5 -1.01 15.07 8.57
N GLU A 6 -1.73 15.67 7.67
CA GLU A 6 -3.10 15.28 7.39
C GLU A 6 -3.09 13.90 6.73
N LEU A 7 -3.50 12.89 7.48
CA LEU A 7 -3.59 11.52 6.98
C LEU A 7 -4.94 11.32 6.32
N LYS A 8 -4.91 10.91 5.07
CA LYS A 8 -6.10 10.53 4.31
C LYS A 8 -6.30 9.03 4.41
N GLU A 9 -7.53 8.61 4.33
CA GLU A 9 -7.94 7.23 4.51
C GLU A 9 -8.81 6.77 3.35
N LYS A 10 -8.59 5.53 2.91
CA LYS A 10 -9.47 4.89 1.91
C LYS A 10 -9.73 3.46 2.30
N VAL A 11 -11.00 3.07 2.26
CA VAL A 11 -11.41 1.68 2.45
C VAL A 11 -11.21 0.95 1.12
N VAL A 12 -10.36 -0.07 1.11
CA VAL A 12 -10.08 -0.86 -0.09
C VAL A 12 -11.13 -1.94 -0.27
N ALA A 13 -11.45 -2.66 0.79
CA ALA A 13 -12.39 -3.77 0.73
C ALA A 13 -13.04 -4.01 2.09
N ILE A 14 -14.29 -4.46 2.04
CA ILE A 14 -15.02 -4.92 3.21
C ILE A 14 -15.57 -6.31 2.86
N ASN A 15 -15.23 -7.30 3.69
CA ASN A 15 -15.70 -8.67 3.51
C ASN A 15 -16.54 -9.09 4.72
N ARG A 16 -17.61 -9.82 4.45
CA ARG A 16 -18.42 -10.42 5.49
C ARG A 16 -18.04 -11.89 5.64
N VAL A 17 -17.67 -12.29 6.85
CA VAL A 17 -17.31 -13.66 7.18
C VAL A 17 -18.37 -14.22 8.12
N ALA A 18 -18.91 -15.38 7.78
CA ALA A 18 -19.84 -16.10 8.65
C ALA A 18 -19.07 -17.12 9.49
N LYS A 19 -19.22 -17.04 10.81
CA LYS A 19 -18.68 -18.04 11.73
C LYS A 19 -19.84 -18.91 12.24
N VAL A 20 -19.74 -20.21 12.03
CA VAL A 20 -20.71 -21.16 12.56
C VAL A 20 -20.38 -21.39 14.04
N VAL A 21 -21.31 -21.06 14.91
CA VAL A 21 -21.20 -21.29 16.35
C VAL A 21 -22.35 -22.21 16.80
N LYS A 22 -22.21 -22.76 17.99
CA LYS A 22 -23.24 -23.58 18.62
C LYS A 22 -24.50 -22.76 18.81
N GLY A 23 -25.54 -23.03 18.03
CA GLY A 23 -26.82 -22.30 18.10
C GLY A 23 -27.07 -21.29 16.98
N GLY A 24 -26.19 -21.19 15.97
CA GLY A 24 -26.43 -20.33 14.81
C GLY A 24 -25.22 -19.85 14.11
N ARG A 25 -25.36 -18.80 13.31
CA ARG A 25 -24.26 -18.14 12.57
C ARG A 25 -24.03 -16.76 13.16
N THR A 26 -22.79 -16.45 13.44
CA THR A 26 -22.37 -15.10 13.82
C THR A 26 -21.62 -14.49 12.64
N PHE A 27 -22.00 -13.27 12.25
CA PHE A 27 -21.33 -12.57 11.16
C PHE A 27 -20.28 -11.64 11.71
N ARG A 28 -19.11 -11.64 11.06
CA ARG A 28 -18.05 -10.68 11.30
C ARG A 28 -17.67 -9.99 10.00
N PHE A 29 -17.22 -8.75 10.13
CA PHE A 29 -16.79 -7.97 8.99
C PHE A 29 -15.28 -7.77 9.09
N SER A 30 -14.61 -7.88 7.94
CA SER A 30 -13.19 -7.61 7.80
C SER A 30 -13.03 -6.42 6.86
N ALA A 31 -12.31 -5.40 7.31
CA ALA A 31 -12.06 -4.21 6.50
C ALA A 31 -10.56 -4.07 6.24
N VAL A 32 -10.19 -3.75 5.00
CA VAL A 32 -8.82 -3.40 4.62
C VAL A 32 -8.81 -1.91 4.28
N VAL A 33 -8.00 -1.15 5.00
CA VAL A 33 -7.93 0.29 4.88
C VAL A 33 -6.49 0.72 4.60
N VAL A 34 -6.33 1.73 3.75
CA VAL A 34 -5.06 2.37 3.46
C VAL A 34 -5.09 3.78 4.03
N VAL A 35 -4.02 4.18 4.69
CA VAL A 35 -3.83 5.52 5.24
C VAL A 35 -2.54 6.09 4.69
N GLY A 36 -2.52 7.35 4.31
CA GLY A 36 -1.32 8.01 3.79
C GLY A 36 -1.41 9.52 3.81
N ASP A 37 -0.26 10.16 3.76
CA ASP A 37 -0.13 11.62 3.77
C ASP A 37 0.09 12.22 2.38
N GLU A 38 0.13 11.41 1.35
CA GLU A 38 0.44 11.79 -0.03
C GLU A 38 1.86 12.39 -0.21
N ASN A 39 2.73 12.18 0.77
CA ASN A 39 4.10 12.68 0.79
C ASN A 39 5.13 11.58 1.07
N GLY A 40 4.88 10.37 0.61
CA GLY A 40 5.79 9.26 0.77
C GLY A 40 5.57 8.41 2.02
N HIS A 41 4.49 8.61 2.75
CA HIS A 41 4.14 7.79 3.90
C HIS A 41 2.80 7.11 3.65
N VAL A 42 2.78 5.81 3.78
CA VAL A 42 1.57 5.01 3.56
C VAL A 42 1.57 3.81 4.51
N GLY A 43 0.39 3.45 4.97
CA GLY A 43 0.21 2.28 5.83
C GLY A 43 -1.05 1.54 5.45
N VAL A 44 -1.06 0.25 5.70
CA VAL A 44 -2.20 -0.63 5.45
C VAL A 44 -2.60 -1.31 6.75
N GLY A 45 -3.88 -1.35 7.01
CA GLY A 45 -4.42 -2.04 8.17
C GLY A 45 -5.59 -2.92 7.80
N ASN A 46 -5.76 -3.98 8.58
CA ASN A 46 -6.89 -4.89 8.48
C ASN A 46 -7.56 -4.97 9.83
N GLY A 47 -8.85 -4.74 9.87
CA GLY A 47 -9.64 -4.79 11.09
C GLY A 47 -10.80 -5.74 10.97
N LYS A 48 -11.10 -6.46 12.05
CA LYS A 48 -12.24 -7.37 12.15
C LYS A 48 -13.13 -6.96 13.31
N ALA A 49 -14.44 -6.93 13.08
CA ALA A 49 -15.39 -6.62 14.12
C ALA A 49 -16.79 -7.16 13.76
N SER A 50 -17.69 -7.15 14.72
CA SER A 50 -19.07 -7.56 14.48
C SER A 50 -19.87 -6.54 13.67
N GLU A 51 -19.41 -5.29 13.61
CA GLU A 51 -20.04 -4.22 12.84
C GLU A 51 -19.03 -3.56 11.91
N VAL A 52 -19.51 -3.11 10.74
CA VAL A 52 -18.64 -2.47 9.74
C VAL A 52 -17.92 -1.22 10.26
N PRO A 53 -18.58 -0.26 10.93
CA PRO A 53 -17.88 0.92 11.45
C PRO A 53 -16.74 0.58 12.39
N ASP A 54 -16.92 -0.41 13.26
CA ASP A 54 -15.90 -0.85 14.21
C ASP A 54 -14.73 -1.54 13.50
N ALA A 55 -15.01 -2.34 12.48
CA ALA A 55 -13.98 -2.98 11.66
C ALA A 55 -13.11 -1.93 10.96
N ILE A 56 -13.74 -0.89 10.40
CA ILE A 56 -13.03 0.21 9.74
C ILE A 56 -12.16 0.98 10.74
N LYS A 57 -12.66 1.29 11.93
CA LYS A 57 -11.89 1.98 12.97
C LYS A 57 -10.65 1.19 13.39
N LYS A 58 -10.80 -0.11 13.58
CA LYS A 58 -9.67 -0.99 13.92
C LYS A 58 -8.63 -1.03 12.79
N ALA A 59 -9.10 -1.12 11.55
CA ALA A 59 -8.23 -1.13 10.38
C ALA A 59 -7.44 0.19 10.25
N ILE A 60 -8.08 1.33 10.48
CA ILE A 60 -7.45 2.65 10.46
C ILE A 60 -6.37 2.75 11.53
N GLN A 61 -6.66 2.32 12.75
CA GLN A 61 -5.69 2.33 13.84
C GLN A 61 -4.48 1.48 13.52
N GLU A 62 -4.68 0.29 12.98
CA GLU A 62 -3.60 -0.58 12.55
C GLU A 62 -2.79 0.04 11.41
N ALA A 63 -3.46 0.63 10.42
CA ALA A 63 -2.79 1.30 9.31
C ALA A 63 -1.91 2.45 9.79
N LYS A 64 -2.37 3.24 10.74
CA LYS A 64 -1.59 4.34 11.33
C LYS A 64 -0.35 3.83 12.07
N LYS A 65 -0.45 2.68 12.72
CA LYS A 65 0.71 2.05 13.39
C LYS A 65 1.72 1.50 12.40
N ASN A 66 1.27 1.13 11.22
CA ASN A 66 2.09 0.50 10.18
C ASN A 66 2.54 1.47 9.09
N LEU A 67 2.51 2.78 9.37
CA LEU A 67 2.99 3.78 8.41
C LEU A 67 4.45 3.55 8.10
N VAL A 68 4.76 3.48 6.81
CA VAL A 68 6.12 3.31 6.32
C VAL A 68 6.45 4.40 5.30
N GLU A 69 7.73 4.71 5.19
CA GLU A 69 8.22 5.62 4.17
C GLU A 69 8.52 4.86 2.89
N VAL A 70 8.04 5.38 1.78
CA VAL A 70 8.26 4.78 0.46
C VAL A 70 8.98 5.76 -0.46
N PRO A 71 9.86 5.28 -1.35
CA PRO A 71 10.63 6.17 -2.23
C PRO A 71 9.76 6.71 -3.36
N ILE A 72 9.77 8.03 -3.53
CA ILE A 72 9.12 8.72 -4.65
C ILE A 72 10.18 9.53 -5.38
N VAL A 73 10.36 9.26 -6.66
CA VAL A 73 11.29 9.98 -7.51
C VAL A 73 10.50 10.60 -8.66
N GLU A 74 10.41 11.92 -8.68
CA GLU A 74 9.68 12.67 -9.72
C GLU A 74 8.26 12.12 -9.96
N THR A 75 7.50 11.90 -8.88
CA THR A 75 6.11 11.41 -8.89
C THR A 75 5.94 9.94 -9.27
N THR A 76 7.02 9.19 -9.41
CA THR A 76 6.99 7.76 -9.75
C THR A 76 7.93 6.94 -8.86
N VAL A 77 8.01 5.63 -9.10
CA VAL A 77 8.94 4.75 -8.39
C VAL A 77 10.35 4.86 -8.98
N PRO A 78 11.40 4.61 -8.15
CA PRO A 78 12.79 4.75 -8.62
C PRO A 78 13.20 3.72 -9.68
N HIS A 79 12.62 2.53 -9.66
CA HIS A 79 12.93 1.47 -10.61
C HIS A 79 11.78 0.45 -10.69
N GLU A 80 11.88 -0.48 -11.63
CA GLU A 80 10.94 -1.59 -11.71
C GLU A 80 11.18 -2.56 -10.56
N PHE A 81 10.10 -3.03 -9.96
CA PHE A 81 10.17 -3.97 -8.86
C PHE A 81 8.89 -4.81 -8.80
N VAL A 82 9.02 -6.04 -8.27
CA VAL A 82 7.87 -6.92 -8.05
C VAL A 82 7.66 -7.10 -6.56
N GLY A 83 6.53 -6.58 -6.07
CA GLY A 83 6.10 -6.82 -4.71
C GLY A 83 5.37 -8.15 -4.60
N ARG A 84 5.62 -8.86 -3.50
CA ARG A 84 5.02 -10.18 -3.26
C ARG A 84 4.47 -10.29 -1.86
N PHE A 85 3.30 -10.88 -1.76
CA PHE A 85 2.69 -11.22 -0.49
C PHE A 85 1.72 -12.39 -0.72
N GLY A 86 2.00 -13.53 -0.07
CA GLY A 86 1.24 -14.75 -0.35
C GLY A 86 1.36 -15.14 -1.82
N SER A 87 0.23 -15.38 -2.47
CA SER A 87 0.18 -15.67 -3.91
C SER A 87 0.07 -14.42 -4.78
N ALA A 88 -0.03 -13.23 -4.18
CA ALA A 88 -0.14 -11.97 -4.92
C ALA A 88 1.25 -11.49 -5.38
N ARG A 89 1.31 -11.05 -6.62
CA ARG A 89 2.47 -10.39 -7.21
C ARG A 89 2.02 -9.11 -7.86
N VAL A 90 2.66 -8.00 -7.52
CA VAL A 90 2.36 -6.71 -8.10
C VAL A 90 3.62 -6.17 -8.75
N ILE A 91 3.57 -6.01 -10.07
CA ILE A 91 4.67 -5.42 -10.82
C ILE A 91 4.51 -3.91 -10.78
N LEU A 92 5.53 -3.22 -10.31
CA LEU A 92 5.59 -1.76 -10.22
C LEU A 92 6.62 -1.25 -11.22
N LYS A 93 6.21 -0.39 -12.15
CA LYS A 93 7.08 0.17 -13.18
C LYS A 93 7.05 1.69 -13.15
N PRO A 94 8.20 2.36 -13.29
CA PRO A 94 8.21 3.80 -13.45
C PRO A 94 7.43 4.23 -14.70
N ALA A 95 6.80 5.39 -14.63
CA ALA A 95 6.09 5.97 -15.76
C ALA A 95 6.47 7.42 -15.94
N GLU A 96 6.35 7.92 -17.16
CA GLU A 96 6.64 9.30 -17.50
C GLU A 96 5.59 10.24 -16.90
N ILE A 97 6.00 11.48 -16.66
CA ILE A 97 5.09 12.53 -16.18
C ILE A 97 3.94 12.70 -17.18
N GLY A 98 2.73 12.67 -16.66
CA GLY A 98 1.51 12.76 -17.48
C GLY A 98 0.86 11.42 -17.82
N SER A 99 1.54 10.29 -17.52
CA SER A 99 0.97 8.95 -17.74
C SER A 99 -0.17 8.62 -16.79
N GLY A 100 -0.16 9.20 -15.58
CA GLY A 100 -1.12 8.94 -14.54
C GLY A 100 -0.91 7.61 -13.83
N LEU A 101 -1.85 7.26 -12.98
CA LEU A 101 -1.84 5.99 -12.25
C LEU A 101 -2.52 4.91 -13.08
N ILE A 102 -1.74 3.99 -13.61
CA ILE A 102 -2.25 2.82 -14.33
C ILE A 102 -2.22 1.65 -13.33
N ALA A 103 -3.32 1.49 -12.61
CA ALA A 103 -3.41 0.53 -11.52
C ALA A 103 -4.84 0.04 -11.35
N GLY A 104 -4.99 -1.21 -10.93
CA GLY A 104 -6.28 -1.79 -10.61
C GLY A 104 -6.85 -1.24 -9.31
N GLY A 105 -8.12 -1.58 -9.02
CA GLY A 105 -8.88 -1.01 -7.92
C GLY A 105 -8.26 -1.16 -6.53
N SER A 106 -7.55 -2.25 -6.26
CA SER A 106 -6.92 -2.49 -4.96
C SER A 106 -5.55 -1.84 -4.81
N VAL A 107 -4.80 -1.72 -5.90
CA VAL A 107 -3.47 -1.11 -5.91
C VAL A 107 -3.55 0.40 -5.89
N ARG A 108 -4.50 0.96 -6.62
CA ARG A 108 -4.64 2.41 -6.80
C ARG A 108 -4.72 3.20 -5.50
N PRO A 109 -5.55 2.83 -4.50
CA PRO A 109 -5.59 3.57 -3.23
C PRO A 109 -4.25 3.67 -2.52
N VAL A 110 -3.45 2.60 -2.55
CA VAL A 110 -2.12 2.59 -1.94
C VAL A 110 -1.22 3.63 -2.60
N LEU A 111 -1.22 3.66 -3.92
CA LEU A 111 -0.37 4.58 -4.69
C LEU A 111 -0.81 6.03 -4.54
N GLU A 112 -2.11 6.29 -4.58
CA GLU A 112 -2.65 7.64 -4.41
C GLU A 112 -2.32 8.22 -3.04
N LEU A 113 -2.53 7.44 -1.99
CA LEU A 113 -2.29 7.90 -0.62
C LEU A 113 -0.80 7.96 -0.27
N ALA A 114 0.05 7.19 -0.97
CA ALA A 114 1.50 7.31 -0.84
C ALA A 114 2.04 8.58 -1.51
N GLY A 115 1.34 9.09 -2.52
CA GLY A 115 1.73 10.32 -3.22
C GLY A 115 2.24 10.12 -4.64
N TYR A 116 2.14 8.92 -5.18
CA TYR A 116 2.52 8.66 -6.57
C TYR A 116 1.47 9.24 -7.52
N ARG A 117 1.93 9.78 -8.63
CA ARG A 117 1.06 10.35 -9.67
C ARG A 117 1.21 9.66 -11.01
N ASN A 118 2.37 9.05 -11.25
CA ASN A 118 2.69 8.40 -12.52
C ASN A 118 3.37 7.07 -12.24
N ILE A 119 2.66 5.99 -12.46
CA ILE A 119 3.17 4.65 -12.23
C ILE A 119 2.35 3.65 -13.05
N ARG A 120 3.01 2.59 -13.51
CA ARG A 120 2.34 1.46 -14.17
C ARG A 120 2.42 0.25 -13.27
N THR A 121 1.32 -0.46 -13.15
CA THR A 121 1.24 -1.66 -12.34
C THR A 121 0.52 -2.79 -13.05
N LYS A 122 0.84 -4.01 -12.64
CA LYS A 122 0.14 -5.21 -13.08
C LYS A 122 0.06 -6.19 -11.92
N VAL A 123 -1.13 -6.70 -11.67
CA VAL A 123 -1.35 -7.71 -10.64
C VAL A 123 -1.36 -9.10 -11.28
N ILE A 124 -0.59 -10.01 -10.72
CA ILE A 124 -0.50 -11.40 -11.18
C ILE A 124 -0.75 -12.33 -9.97
N GLY A 125 -1.42 -13.44 -10.23
CA GLY A 125 -1.77 -14.42 -9.20
C GLY A 125 -3.17 -14.21 -8.67
N THR A 126 -3.31 -13.82 -7.42
CA THR A 126 -4.61 -13.63 -6.79
C THR A 126 -5.15 -12.22 -6.98
N ASN A 127 -6.47 -12.09 -7.01
CA ASN A 127 -7.17 -10.81 -6.97
C ASN A 127 -7.69 -10.47 -5.57
N ASN A 128 -7.29 -11.23 -4.54
CA ASN A 128 -7.69 -10.95 -3.16
C ASN A 128 -7.20 -9.56 -2.75
N PRO A 129 -8.10 -8.60 -2.45
CA PRO A 129 -7.71 -7.22 -2.18
C PRO A 129 -6.69 -7.07 -1.06
N ARG A 130 -6.83 -7.83 0.02
CA ARG A 130 -5.90 -7.79 1.14
C ARG A 130 -4.48 -8.18 0.70
N ASN A 131 -4.34 -9.28 0.01
CA ASN A 131 -3.04 -9.77 -0.47
C ASN A 131 -2.42 -8.83 -1.49
N VAL A 132 -3.22 -8.29 -2.39
CA VAL A 132 -2.77 -7.34 -3.41
C VAL A 132 -2.25 -6.04 -2.77
N VAL A 133 -2.96 -5.51 -1.79
CA VAL A 133 -2.57 -4.29 -1.08
C VAL A 133 -1.26 -4.50 -0.32
N TYR A 134 -1.12 -5.60 0.41
CA TYR A 134 0.12 -5.91 1.13
C TYR A 134 1.28 -6.18 0.17
N ALA A 135 1.05 -6.84 -0.96
CA ALA A 135 2.08 -7.05 -1.98
C ALA A 135 2.59 -5.71 -2.54
N THR A 136 1.67 -4.78 -2.80
CA THR A 136 2.01 -3.43 -3.26
C THR A 136 2.89 -2.71 -2.24
N LEU A 137 2.49 -2.74 -0.98
CA LEU A 137 3.24 -2.09 0.10
C LEU A 137 4.63 -2.70 0.27
N GLU A 138 4.73 -4.03 0.24
CA GLU A 138 6.03 -4.73 0.34
C GLU A 138 6.96 -4.34 -0.81
N GLY A 139 6.43 -4.23 -2.03
CA GLY A 139 7.19 -3.78 -3.19
C GLY A 139 7.70 -2.35 -3.01
N LEU A 140 6.84 -1.45 -2.58
CA LEU A 140 7.21 -0.04 -2.36
C LEU A 140 8.27 0.12 -1.26
N LYS A 141 8.15 -0.63 -0.18
CA LYS A 141 9.11 -0.62 0.94
C LYS A 141 10.50 -1.12 0.52
N ALA A 142 10.54 -2.10 -0.35
CA ALA A 142 11.79 -2.76 -0.74
C ALA A 142 12.60 -1.97 -1.77
N MET A 143 11.98 -1.03 -2.48
CA MET A 143 12.67 -0.22 -3.48
C MET A 143 13.62 0.78 -2.84
N GLN A 144 14.74 1.05 -3.53
CA GLN A 144 15.75 2.00 -3.09
C GLN A 144 16.02 3.04 -4.16
N THR A 145 16.20 4.30 -3.74
CA THR A 145 16.61 5.36 -4.65
C THR A 145 18.10 5.23 -4.98
N ALA A 146 18.54 5.86 -6.08
CA ALA A 146 19.95 5.89 -6.44
C ALA A 146 20.79 6.50 -5.31
N GLU A 147 20.27 7.51 -4.63
CA GLU A 147 20.94 8.15 -3.49
C GLU A 147 21.14 7.18 -2.32
N GLN A 148 20.12 6.39 -2.00
CA GLN A 148 20.19 5.39 -0.94
C GLN A 148 21.22 4.30 -1.25
N VAL A 149 21.25 3.84 -2.49
CA VAL A 149 22.23 2.83 -2.95
C VAL A 149 23.63 3.40 -2.95
N ALA A 150 23.81 4.64 -3.41
CA ALA A 150 25.10 5.33 -3.41
C ALA A 150 25.66 5.45 -1.99
N LYS A 151 24.87 5.90 -1.04
CA LYS A 151 25.25 6.01 0.37
C LYS A 151 25.65 4.66 0.96
N LYS A 152 24.90 3.62 0.67
CA LYS A 152 25.13 2.26 1.16
C LYS A 152 26.44 1.66 0.62
N ARG A 153 26.78 1.99 -0.63
CA ARG A 153 28.00 1.50 -1.31
C ARG A 153 29.19 2.43 -1.13
N GLY A 154 29.03 3.59 -0.49
CA GLY A 154 30.06 4.60 -0.34
C GLY A 154 30.47 5.23 -1.67
N LYS A 155 29.57 5.29 -2.64
CA LYS A 155 29.80 5.82 -3.98
C LYS A 155 28.97 7.06 -4.25
N LYS A 156 29.30 7.79 -5.31
CA LYS A 156 28.50 8.92 -5.77
C LYS A 156 27.32 8.40 -6.60
N VAL A 157 26.22 9.15 -6.61
CA VAL A 157 25.03 8.79 -7.39
C VAL A 157 25.37 8.57 -8.86
N GLU A 158 26.23 9.40 -9.42
CA GLU A 158 26.67 9.33 -10.82
C GLU A 158 27.35 8.00 -11.18
N GLU A 159 27.98 7.34 -10.22
CA GLU A 159 28.66 6.06 -10.42
C GLU A 159 27.69 4.87 -10.45
N ILE A 160 26.45 5.07 -10.03
CA ILE A 160 25.41 4.02 -9.92
C ILE A 160 24.42 4.06 -11.09
N LEU A 161 24.17 5.25 -11.61
CA LEU A 161 23.27 5.46 -12.74
C LEU A 161 23.85 5.00 -14.07
#